data_04466c23ef8dc49be9aa6179fc90051f
#
_entry.id   04466c23ef8dc49be9aa6179fc90051f
#
_cell.length_a   1.000
_cell.length_b   1.000
_cell.length_c   1.000
_cell.angle_alpha   90.00
_cell.angle_beta   90.00
_cell.angle_gamma   90.00
#
_symmetry.space_group_name_H-M   'P 1'
#
loop_
_entity.id
_entity.type
_entity.pdbx_description
1 polymer ?
#
loop_
_entity_poly.entity_id
_entity_poly.type
_entity_poly.pdbx_seq_one_letter_code
_entity_poly.pdbx_strand_id
1 'polypeptide(L)'
;VEDRGSHYTYTSSTPMGNHYANKHVTTDEDRAWLSTATNEPNTLPSVPSYTWRDYTVNLYPFGDPVPADVNQHGIGDCSALAVFASMAYLFPDFIKSIITDNGDGTYVVDMFDPQGEPVEVALQATFLGTSSSIGAASGKDGEATWATILEKAIMKWNYIYKVNPDIHGIGSEHVAPLFTGEGNSFAFYPNVLNAGEMKRVAQLSLEESMIVIGGFNIGGLY
;
A
#
# COMPACT_ATOMS: atom_id res chain seq x y z
N VAL A 1 9.02 27.67 2.22
CA VAL A 1 7.55 27.56 2.09
C VAL A 1 6.96 28.50 3.14
N GLU A 2 6.17 29.48 2.73
CA GLU A 2 5.49 30.39 3.64
C GLU A 2 4.51 29.56 4.49
N ASP A 3 4.55 29.72 5.81
CA ASP A 3 3.57 29.09 6.69
C ASP A 3 2.18 29.67 6.38
N ARG A 4 1.33 28.87 5.76
CA ARG A 4 -0.04 29.23 5.42
C ARG A 4 -1.07 28.61 6.38
N GLY A 5 -0.63 28.31 7.61
CA GLY A 5 -1.50 27.82 8.68
C GLY A 5 -1.99 26.39 8.46
N SER A 6 -3.28 26.11 8.74
CA SER A 6 -3.87 24.77 8.72
C SER A 6 -4.08 24.14 7.34
N HIS A 7 -3.45 24.67 6.30
CA HIS A 7 -3.66 24.26 4.92
C HIS A 7 -2.76 23.10 4.45
N TYR A 8 -1.90 22.58 5.31
CA TYR A 8 -1.17 21.35 5.08
C TYR A 8 -1.22 20.45 6.32
N THR A 9 -1.11 19.17 6.12
CA THR A 9 -0.87 18.21 7.20
C THR A 9 0.54 17.69 7.11
N TYR A 10 1.21 17.62 8.25
CA TYR A 10 2.52 16.99 8.38
C TYR A 10 2.37 15.72 9.20
N THR A 11 2.79 14.62 8.63
CA THR A 11 2.89 13.35 9.35
C THR A 11 4.26 13.31 10.01
N SER A 12 4.29 13.07 11.32
CA SER A 12 5.51 13.12 12.13
C SER A 12 6.60 12.19 11.60
N SER A 13 7.85 12.57 11.83
CA SER A 13 9.03 11.75 11.54
C SER A 13 9.27 10.60 12.53
N THR A 14 8.43 10.45 13.57
CA THR A 14 8.46 9.25 14.39
C THR A 14 8.03 8.04 13.59
N PRO A 15 8.54 6.83 13.88
CA PRO A 15 8.13 5.62 13.18
C PRO A 15 6.61 5.57 13.03
N MET A 16 6.13 5.29 11.83
CA MET A 16 4.71 5.24 11.46
C MET A 16 3.90 6.51 11.71
N GLY A 17 4.54 7.61 12.17
CA GLY A 17 3.93 8.90 12.43
C GLY A 17 2.89 8.87 13.56
N ASN A 18 2.39 10.07 13.91
CA ASN A 18 1.33 10.20 14.93
C ASN A 18 0.02 9.49 14.54
N HIS A 19 -0.15 9.20 13.25
CA HIS A 19 -1.36 8.55 12.75
C HIS A 19 -1.56 7.16 13.31
N TYR A 20 -0.47 6.42 13.55
CA TYR A 20 -0.48 5.06 14.08
C TYR A 20 -0.06 4.94 15.53
N ALA A 21 0.50 6.00 16.13
CA ALA A 21 1.17 5.99 17.42
C ALA A 21 0.33 5.47 18.61
N ASN A 22 -1.00 5.57 18.53
CA ASN A 22 -1.92 5.12 19.59
C ASN A 22 -2.64 3.82 19.24
N LYS A 23 -2.09 3.05 18.31
CA LYS A 23 -2.71 1.80 17.88
C LYS A 23 -2.22 0.62 18.70
N HIS A 24 -2.80 -0.52 18.43
CA HIS A 24 -2.50 -1.77 19.08
C HIS A 24 -0.99 -2.08 19.13
N VAL A 25 -0.48 -2.40 20.28
CA VAL A 25 0.90 -2.84 20.46
C VAL A 25 1.00 -4.31 20.07
N THR A 26 1.96 -4.65 19.22
CA THR A 26 2.14 -5.99 18.68
C THR A 26 2.46 -6.99 19.78
N THR A 27 1.66 -8.04 19.87
CA THR A 27 1.87 -9.18 20.75
C THR A 27 2.55 -10.35 20.02
N ASP A 28 2.99 -11.36 20.78
CA ASP A 28 3.54 -12.59 20.20
C ASP A 28 2.47 -13.35 19.39
N GLU A 29 1.21 -13.30 19.82
CA GLU A 29 0.08 -13.88 19.10
C GLU A 29 -0.17 -13.18 17.77
N ASP A 30 -0.06 -11.85 17.71
CA ASP A 30 -0.18 -11.09 16.48
C ASP A 30 0.93 -11.45 15.50
N ARG A 31 2.17 -11.54 15.98
CA ARG A 31 3.32 -11.98 15.16
C ARG A 31 3.12 -13.38 14.64
N ALA A 32 2.67 -14.31 15.48
CA ALA A 32 2.36 -15.68 15.08
C ALA A 32 1.25 -15.73 14.02
N TRP A 33 0.21 -14.89 14.16
CA TRP A 33 -0.87 -14.82 13.19
C TRP A 33 -0.39 -14.25 11.85
N LEU A 34 0.38 -13.16 11.87
CA LEU A 34 0.93 -12.51 10.67
C LEU A 34 1.92 -13.41 9.92
N SER A 35 2.76 -14.16 10.65
CA SER A 35 3.75 -15.07 10.06
C SER A 35 3.17 -16.40 9.57
N THR A 36 1.87 -16.64 9.76
CA THR A 36 1.19 -17.84 9.25
C THR A 36 0.54 -17.54 7.90
N ALA A 37 1.10 -18.10 6.81
CA ALA A 37 0.67 -17.79 5.44
C ALA A 37 -0.80 -18.13 5.17
N THR A 38 -1.33 -19.19 5.79
CA THR A 38 -2.71 -19.65 5.63
C THR A 38 -3.76 -18.85 6.43
N ASN A 39 -3.32 -17.97 7.33
CA ASN A 39 -4.24 -17.08 8.03
C ASN A 39 -4.73 -15.99 7.07
N GLU A 40 -6.03 -16.01 6.76
CA GLU A 40 -6.65 -15.02 5.91
C GLU A 40 -7.44 -14.00 6.74
N PRO A 41 -7.36 -12.70 6.41
CA PRO A 41 -8.26 -11.72 6.98
C PRO A 41 -9.70 -12.02 6.54
N ASN A 42 -10.68 -11.43 7.25
CA ASN A 42 -12.05 -11.46 6.77
C ASN A 42 -12.16 -10.82 5.38
N THR A 43 -13.13 -11.28 4.60
CA THR A 43 -13.46 -10.60 3.34
C THR A 43 -13.82 -9.14 3.59
N LEU A 44 -13.50 -8.28 2.63
CA LEU A 44 -13.74 -6.85 2.77
C LEU A 44 -15.25 -6.53 2.71
N PRO A 45 -15.78 -5.80 3.68
CA PRO A 45 -17.20 -5.37 3.66
C PRO A 45 -17.55 -4.53 2.42
N SER A 46 -16.59 -3.79 1.88
CA SER A 46 -16.73 -2.95 0.69
C SER A 46 -16.96 -3.75 -0.61
N VAL A 47 -16.54 -5.01 -0.66
CA VAL A 47 -16.66 -5.90 -1.82
C VAL A 47 -17.18 -7.28 -1.41
N PRO A 48 -18.42 -7.38 -0.90
CA PRO A 48 -18.94 -8.60 -0.26
C PRO A 48 -19.10 -9.80 -1.20
N SER A 49 -19.04 -9.58 -2.51
CA SER A 49 -19.08 -10.64 -3.52
C SER A 49 -17.74 -11.31 -3.78
N TYR A 50 -16.65 -10.75 -3.26
CA TYR A 50 -15.33 -11.30 -3.44
C TYR A 50 -15.02 -12.34 -2.36
N THR A 51 -14.38 -13.42 -2.79
CA THR A 51 -13.91 -14.50 -1.90
C THR A 51 -12.45 -14.78 -2.17
N TRP A 52 -11.74 -15.36 -1.18
CA TRP A 52 -10.37 -15.82 -1.34
C TRP A 52 -10.32 -16.97 -2.34
N ARG A 53 -9.44 -16.87 -3.32
CA ARG A 53 -9.24 -17.86 -4.40
C ARG A 53 -7.78 -17.98 -4.73
N ASP A 54 -7.38 -19.18 -5.15
CA ASP A 54 -6.02 -19.46 -5.61
C ASP A 54 -5.76 -18.82 -6.97
N TYR A 55 -4.61 -18.18 -7.09
CA TYR A 55 -4.10 -17.61 -8.34
C TYR A 55 -2.64 -18.01 -8.54
N THR A 56 -2.25 -18.11 -9.80
CA THR A 56 -0.83 -18.17 -10.16
C THR A 56 -0.26 -16.76 -10.08
N VAL A 57 0.86 -16.62 -9.40
CA VAL A 57 1.59 -15.35 -9.30
C VAL A 57 2.74 -15.33 -10.30
N ASN A 58 2.79 -14.30 -11.10
CA ASN A 58 3.96 -13.91 -11.87
C ASN A 58 4.53 -12.67 -11.19
N LEU A 59 5.46 -12.89 -10.24
CA LEU A 59 5.87 -11.84 -9.31
C LEU A 59 6.41 -10.60 -10.04
N TYR A 60 7.25 -10.80 -11.05
CA TYR A 60 7.87 -9.72 -11.84
C TYR A 60 7.75 -10.01 -13.34
N PRO A 61 6.60 -9.71 -13.98
CA PRO A 61 6.34 -10.05 -15.39
C PRO A 61 7.37 -9.46 -16.37
N PHE A 62 7.96 -8.34 -16.02
CA PHE A 62 8.97 -7.63 -16.84
C PHE A 62 10.39 -7.79 -16.31
N GLY A 63 10.63 -8.71 -15.35
CA GLY A 63 11.93 -8.92 -14.69
C GLY A 63 12.18 -8.00 -13.51
N ASP A 64 11.66 -6.78 -13.54
CA ASP A 64 11.67 -5.80 -12.46
C ASP A 64 10.25 -5.32 -12.16
N PRO A 65 9.97 -4.85 -10.93
CA PRO A 65 8.75 -4.14 -10.63
C PRO A 65 8.61 -2.89 -11.53
N VAL A 66 7.49 -2.77 -12.22
CA VAL A 66 7.19 -1.62 -13.06
C VAL A 66 5.78 -1.09 -12.78
N PRO A 67 5.49 0.21 -13.04
CA PRO A 67 4.14 0.75 -12.83
C PRO A 67 3.04 0.01 -13.59
N ALA A 68 3.37 -0.64 -14.71
CA ALA A 68 2.42 -1.43 -15.52
C ALA A 68 1.94 -2.72 -14.82
N ASP A 69 2.59 -3.14 -13.72
CA ASP A 69 2.16 -4.26 -12.88
C ASP A 69 1.01 -3.89 -11.92
N VAL A 70 0.59 -2.62 -11.92
CA VAL A 70 -0.36 -2.07 -10.95
C VAL A 70 -1.64 -1.63 -11.65
N ASN A 71 -2.60 -2.54 -11.77
CA ASN A 71 -3.94 -2.23 -12.28
C ASN A 71 -4.97 -2.48 -11.18
N GLN A 72 -5.76 -1.47 -10.87
CA GLN A 72 -6.84 -1.54 -9.89
C GLN A 72 -8.05 -2.25 -10.47
N HIS A 73 -8.72 -3.04 -9.63
CA HIS A 73 -10.01 -3.67 -9.95
C HIS A 73 -11.10 -3.21 -8.98
N GLY A 74 -11.71 -4.12 -8.24
CA GLY A 74 -12.88 -3.81 -7.43
C GLY A 74 -12.60 -3.31 -6.02
N ILE A 75 -11.35 -3.37 -5.55
CA ILE A 75 -10.98 -2.86 -4.24
C ILE A 75 -10.66 -1.37 -4.37
N GLY A 76 -11.28 -0.54 -3.51
CA GLY A 76 -11.18 0.92 -3.59
C GLY A 76 -9.95 1.49 -2.87
N ASP A 77 -8.78 1.00 -3.20
CA ASP A 77 -7.49 1.35 -2.60
C ASP A 77 -6.54 2.09 -3.55
N CYS A 78 -7.10 2.85 -4.48
CA CYS A 78 -6.36 3.59 -5.51
C CYS A 78 -5.17 4.40 -4.96
N SER A 79 -5.28 4.92 -3.74
CA SER A 79 -4.19 5.65 -3.07
C SER A 79 -2.99 4.74 -2.76
N ALA A 80 -3.23 3.50 -2.32
CA ALA A 80 -2.17 2.52 -2.11
C ALA A 80 -1.51 2.13 -3.43
N LEU A 81 -2.31 1.85 -4.44
CA LEU A 81 -1.81 1.45 -5.76
C LEU A 81 -1.03 2.57 -6.46
N ALA A 82 -1.41 3.84 -6.26
CA ALA A 82 -0.63 4.98 -6.75
C ALA A 82 0.75 5.05 -6.08
N VAL A 83 0.85 4.74 -4.78
CA VAL A 83 2.15 4.64 -4.09
C VAL A 83 2.95 3.47 -4.64
N PHE A 84 2.35 2.30 -4.84
CA PHE A 84 3.04 1.14 -5.44
C PHE A 84 3.60 1.45 -6.82
N ALA A 85 2.80 2.07 -7.69
CA ALA A 85 3.27 2.46 -9.02
C ALA A 85 4.46 3.44 -8.95
N SER A 86 4.43 4.38 -8.00
CA SER A 86 5.52 5.34 -7.78
C SER A 86 6.76 4.66 -7.19
N MET A 87 6.58 3.71 -6.27
CA MET A 87 7.68 2.91 -5.72
C MET A 87 8.34 2.06 -6.82
N ALA A 88 7.55 1.45 -7.70
CA ALA A 88 8.07 0.66 -8.82
C ALA A 88 8.88 1.50 -9.80
N TYR A 89 8.49 2.75 -10.02
CA TYR A 89 9.22 3.66 -10.90
C TYR A 89 10.53 4.17 -10.28
N LEU A 90 10.52 4.51 -9.00
CA LEU A 90 11.65 5.15 -8.31
C LEU A 90 12.58 4.15 -7.62
N PHE A 91 12.04 3.07 -7.06
CA PHE A 91 12.71 2.16 -6.15
C PHE A 91 12.39 0.68 -6.42
N PRO A 92 12.56 0.16 -7.65
CA PRO A 92 12.20 -1.23 -7.97
C PRO A 92 12.97 -2.25 -7.11
N ASP A 93 14.24 -2.00 -6.82
CA ASP A 93 15.05 -2.88 -5.98
C ASP A 93 14.58 -2.92 -4.52
N PHE A 94 14.02 -1.83 -4.02
CA PHE A 94 13.39 -1.81 -2.70
C PHE A 94 12.19 -2.76 -2.64
N ILE A 95 11.31 -2.75 -3.65
CA ILE A 95 10.18 -3.70 -3.71
C ILE A 95 10.68 -5.14 -3.70
N LYS A 96 11.74 -5.44 -4.47
CA LYS A 96 12.34 -6.79 -4.45
C LYS A 96 12.94 -7.15 -3.09
N SER A 97 13.49 -6.20 -2.37
CA SER A 97 14.13 -6.44 -1.08
C SER A 97 13.15 -6.75 0.05
N ILE A 98 11.89 -6.31 -0.06
CA ILE A 98 10.87 -6.53 0.98
C ILE A 98 9.95 -7.71 0.70
N ILE A 99 10.09 -8.41 -0.43
CA ILE A 99 9.28 -9.57 -0.79
C ILE A 99 10.19 -10.80 -0.92
N THR A 100 9.94 -11.80 -0.10
CA THR A 100 10.56 -13.12 -0.21
C THR A 100 9.56 -14.10 -0.83
N ASP A 101 9.95 -14.73 -1.95
CA ASP A 101 9.22 -15.85 -2.55
C ASP A 101 9.83 -17.16 -2.03
N ASN A 102 9.04 -17.97 -1.33
CA ASN A 102 9.50 -19.25 -0.79
C ASN A 102 9.52 -20.37 -1.85
N GLY A 103 8.99 -20.13 -3.06
CA GLY A 103 8.97 -21.09 -4.16
C GLY A 103 7.91 -22.20 -4.03
N ASP A 104 7.08 -22.14 -3.00
CA ASP A 104 6.00 -23.11 -2.72
C ASP A 104 4.59 -22.50 -2.84
N GLY A 105 4.50 -21.29 -3.38
CA GLY A 105 3.27 -20.50 -3.47
C GLY A 105 2.98 -19.68 -2.21
N THR A 106 3.94 -19.58 -1.31
CA THR A 106 3.89 -18.68 -0.16
C THR A 106 4.94 -17.57 -0.29
N TYR A 107 4.63 -16.44 0.30
CA TYR A 107 5.44 -15.22 0.26
C TYR A 107 5.56 -14.63 1.66
N VAL A 108 6.65 -13.90 1.90
CA VAL A 108 6.80 -13.08 3.10
C VAL A 108 7.05 -11.65 2.68
N VAL A 109 6.35 -10.71 3.30
CA VAL A 109 6.56 -9.28 3.10
C VAL A 109 7.07 -8.68 4.40
N ASP A 110 8.22 -8.01 4.32
CA ASP A 110 8.77 -7.25 5.43
C ASP A 110 8.01 -5.94 5.58
N MET A 111 7.45 -5.73 6.76
CA MET A 111 6.65 -4.57 7.10
C MET A 111 7.03 -4.03 8.47
N PHE A 112 6.40 -2.94 8.87
CA PHE A 112 6.55 -2.34 10.20
C PHE A 112 5.21 -2.24 10.90
N ASP A 113 5.22 -2.49 12.21
CA ASP A 113 4.04 -2.34 13.05
C ASP A 113 3.74 -0.86 13.37
N PRO A 114 2.62 -0.53 14.05
CA PRO A 114 2.31 0.85 14.39
C PRO A 114 3.32 1.56 15.30
N GLN A 115 4.20 0.83 15.95
CA GLN A 115 5.28 1.38 16.77
C GLN A 115 6.59 1.55 15.98
N GLY A 116 6.62 1.08 14.72
CA GLY A 116 7.80 1.12 13.85
C GLY A 116 8.75 -0.05 14.07
N GLU A 117 8.29 -1.11 14.73
CA GLU A 117 9.06 -2.33 14.89
C GLU A 117 8.84 -3.27 13.70
N PRO A 118 9.88 -3.96 13.21
CA PRO A 118 9.74 -4.88 12.09
C PRO A 118 8.75 -6.01 12.37
N VAL A 119 7.93 -6.33 11.39
CA VAL A 119 7.03 -7.49 11.37
C VAL A 119 7.06 -8.17 10.00
N GLU A 120 7.05 -9.49 10.01
CA GLU A 120 6.92 -10.31 8.81
C GLU A 120 5.45 -10.66 8.57
N VAL A 121 4.98 -10.44 7.34
CA VAL A 121 3.62 -10.79 6.93
C VAL A 121 3.71 -11.89 5.89
N ALA A 122 3.50 -13.14 6.34
CA ALA A 122 3.45 -14.29 5.45
C ALA A 122 2.06 -14.41 4.80
N LEU A 123 2.02 -14.81 3.55
CA LEU A 123 0.79 -15.00 2.79
C LEU A 123 0.94 -16.10 1.74
N GLN A 124 -0.17 -16.69 1.37
CA GLN A 124 -0.27 -17.65 0.28
C GLN A 124 -0.85 -16.98 -0.98
N ALA A 125 -0.68 -17.61 -2.14
CA ALA A 125 -1.15 -17.12 -3.44
C ALA A 125 -2.69 -17.20 -3.60
N THR A 126 -3.42 -16.78 -2.58
CA THR A 126 -4.89 -16.62 -2.59
C THR A 126 -5.23 -15.15 -2.54
N PHE A 127 -6.07 -14.67 -3.43
CA PHE A 127 -6.47 -13.25 -3.50
C PHE A 127 -7.97 -13.12 -3.62
N LEU A 128 -8.50 -11.95 -3.27
CA LEU A 128 -9.92 -11.65 -3.40
C LEU A 128 -10.32 -11.55 -4.87
N GLY A 129 -11.43 -12.18 -5.21
CA GLY A 129 -11.96 -12.16 -6.58
C GLY A 129 -13.28 -12.90 -6.71
N THR A 130 -13.76 -12.96 -7.94
CA THR A 130 -14.94 -13.73 -8.35
C THR A 130 -14.52 -15.07 -8.96
N SER A 131 -15.47 -15.87 -9.43
CA SER A 131 -15.17 -17.12 -10.15
C SER A 131 -14.45 -16.91 -11.49
N SER A 132 -14.47 -15.70 -12.03
CA SER A 132 -13.99 -15.40 -13.39
C SER A 132 -12.86 -14.38 -13.45
N SER A 133 -12.58 -13.67 -12.36
CA SER A 133 -11.57 -12.60 -12.39
C SER A 133 -11.01 -12.32 -11.00
N ILE A 134 -9.74 -11.92 -10.97
CA ILE A 134 -9.13 -11.33 -9.78
C ILE A 134 -9.81 -9.99 -9.47
N GLY A 135 -10.03 -9.72 -8.20
CA GLY A 135 -10.61 -8.46 -7.71
C GLY A 135 -9.58 -7.57 -7.03
N ALA A 136 -8.46 -8.18 -6.62
CA ALA A 136 -7.28 -7.50 -6.12
C ALA A 136 -6.48 -6.86 -7.27
N ALA A 137 -5.50 -6.03 -6.95
CA ALA A 137 -4.57 -5.46 -7.92
C ALA A 137 -3.92 -6.56 -8.77
N SER A 138 -3.70 -6.29 -10.05
CA SER A 138 -3.09 -7.25 -10.95
C SER A 138 -2.16 -6.58 -11.97
N GLY A 139 -1.37 -7.39 -12.66
CA GLY A 139 -0.60 -6.96 -13.83
C GLY A 139 -1.49 -6.70 -15.03
N LYS A 140 -0.85 -6.31 -16.12
CA LYS A 140 -1.51 -5.90 -17.37
C LYS A 140 -2.43 -6.98 -17.97
N ASP A 141 -2.06 -8.24 -17.85
CA ASP A 141 -2.79 -9.38 -18.42
C ASP A 141 -3.71 -10.06 -17.37
N GLY A 142 -3.94 -9.41 -16.22
CA GLY A 142 -4.82 -9.89 -15.15
C GLY A 142 -4.17 -10.92 -14.23
N GLU A 143 -2.86 -11.13 -14.34
CA GLU A 143 -2.09 -12.00 -13.45
C GLU A 143 -1.82 -11.34 -12.09
N ALA A 144 -1.71 -12.15 -11.04
CA ALA A 144 -1.24 -11.65 -9.74
C ALA A 144 0.26 -11.34 -9.81
N THR A 145 0.65 -10.16 -9.29
CA THR A 145 2.03 -9.67 -9.32
C THR A 145 2.52 -9.30 -7.91
N TRP A 146 3.70 -8.72 -7.81
CA TRP A 146 4.21 -8.12 -6.58
C TRP A 146 3.23 -7.09 -5.97
N ALA A 147 2.49 -6.35 -6.80
CA ALA A 147 1.50 -5.38 -6.33
C ALA A 147 0.32 -6.08 -5.63
N THR A 148 -0.13 -7.22 -6.16
CA THR A 148 -1.16 -8.06 -5.53
C THR A 148 -0.68 -8.60 -4.17
N ILE A 149 0.60 -8.99 -4.09
CA ILE A 149 1.25 -9.45 -2.84
C ILE A 149 1.25 -8.32 -1.80
N LEU A 150 1.71 -7.12 -2.16
CA LEU A 150 1.74 -5.98 -1.24
C LEU A 150 0.35 -5.53 -0.80
N GLU A 151 -0.63 -5.52 -1.71
CA GLU A 151 -2.03 -5.19 -1.38
C GLU A 151 -2.57 -6.17 -0.33
N LYS A 152 -2.39 -7.48 -0.52
CA LYS A 152 -2.80 -8.49 0.47
C LYS A 152 -2.03 -8.36 1.79
N ALA A 153 -0.74 -8.04 1.75
CA ALA A 153 0.04 -7.80 2.96
C ALA A 153 -0.54 -6.66 3.80
N ILE A 154 -0.93 -5.54 3.16
CA ILE A 154 -1.63 -4.45 3.84
C ILE A 154 -2.96 -4.93 4.43
N MET A 155 -3.74 -5.77 3.72
CA MET A 155 -5.00 -6.31 4.26
C MET A 155 -4.76 -7.14 5.53
N LYS A 156 -3.76 -8.02 5.54
CA LYS A 156 -3.40 -8.82 6.72
C LYS A 156 -2.92 -7.94 7.86
N TRP A 157 -2.06 -6.98 7.58
CA TRP A 157 -1.57 -6.00 8.54
C TRP A 157 -2.74 -5.24 9.17
N ASN A 158 -3.63 -4.69 8.34
CA ASN A 158 -4.78 -3.92 8.82
C ASN A 158 -5.79 -4.77 9.60
N TYR A 159 -5.90 -6.07 9.32
CA TYR A 159 -6.75 -6.99 10.08
C TYR A 159 -6.32 -7.09 11.55
N ILE A 160 -5.03 -7.09 11.82
CA ILE A 160 -4.47 -7.11 13.18
C ILE A 160 -4.60 -5.72 13.83
N TYR A 161 -4.07 -4.69 13.19
CA TYR A 161 -3.91 -3.38 13.80
C TYR A 161 -5.16 -2.48 13.71
N LYS A 162 -6.10 -2.81 12.85
CA LYS A 162 -7.42 -2.15 12.70
C LYS A 162 -7.32 -0.63 12.56
N VAL A 163 -6.35 -0.18 11.82
CA VAL A 163 -6.11 1.24 11.56
C VAL A 163 -7.23 1.84 10.73
N ASN A 164 -7.70 1.09 9.71
CA ASN A 164 -8.88 1.42 8.92
C ASN A 164 -9.91 0.28 9.04
N PRO A 165 -11.19 0.53 8.74
CA PRO A 165 -12.21 -0.52 8.69
C PRO A 165 -11.84 -1.67 7.74
N ASP A 166 -11.28 -1.31 6.58
CA ASP A 166 -10.62 -2.20 5.63
C ASP A 166 -9.56 -1.40 4.83
N ILE A 167 -8.95 -1.97 3.79
CA ILE A 167 -7.97 -1.26 2.94
C ILE A 167 -8.64 -0.17 2.07
N HIS A 168 -9.95 -0.20 1.91
CA HIS A 168 -10.70 0.73 1.10
C HIS A 168 -10.56 2.16 1.63
N GLY A 169 -10.11 3.08 0.78
CA GLY A 169 -9.92 4.48 1.15
C GLY A 169 -8.71 4.76 2.03
N ILE A 170 -7.73 3.86 2.12
CA ILE A 170 -6.46 4.15 2.80
C ILE A 170 -5.80 5.38 2.16
N GLY A 171 -5.34 6.33 2.99
CA GLY A 171 -4.61 7.51 2.52
C GLY A 171 -3.23 7.15 1.99
N SER A 172 -2.81 7.77 0.89
CA SER A 172 -1.50 7.50 0.27
C SER A 172 -0.32 7.77 1.21
N GLU A 173 -0.44 8.76 2.10
CA GLU A 173 0.55 9.13 3.11
C GLU A 173 0.79 8.02 4.15
N HIS A 174 -0.11 7.06 4.25
CA HIS A 174 -0.03 5.96 5.22
C HIS A 174 0.56 4.69 4.64
N VAL A 175 0.77 4.61 3.32
CA VAL A 175 1.16 3.36 2.66
C VAL A 175 2.67 3.11 2.73
N ALA A 176 3.50 4.07 2.29
CA ALA A 176 4.94 3.91 2.32
C ALA A 176 5.50 3.60 3.73
N PRO A 177 5.02 4.25 4.81
CA PRO A 177 5.46 3.92 6.17
C PRO A 177 5.29 2.46 6.57
N LEU A 178 4.31 1.74 6.03
CA LEU A 178 4.10 0.32 6.33
C LEU A 178 5.30 -0.54 5.91
N PHE A 179 6.03 -0.11 4.89
CA PHE A 179 7.16 -0.85 4.32
C PHE A 179 8.51 -0.26 4.67
N THR A 180 8.57 1.02 5.04
CA THR A 180 9.82 1.72 5.34
C THR A 180 10.05 1.95 6.83
N GLY A 181 9.02 1.86 7.66
CA GLY A 181 9.04 2.28 9.07
C GLY A 181 9.15 3.78 9.28
N GLU A 182 9.14 4.57 8.20
CA GLU A 182 9.36 6.01 8.22
C GLU A 182 8.07 6.78 7.88
N GLY A 183 7.66 7.67 8.77
CA GLY A 183 6.38 8.38 8.69
C GLY A 183 6.43 9.79 8.12
N ASN A 184 7.45 10.14 7.36
CA ASN A 184 7.61 11.49 6.81
C ASN A 184 6.75 11.73 5.57
N SER A 185 5.64 12.41 5.71
CA SER A 185 4.81 12.83 4.57
C SER A 185 4.23 14.23 4.76
N PHE A 186 3.96 14.90 3.63
CA PHE A 186 3.29 16.18 3.58
C PHE A 186 2.11 16.09 2.62
N ALA A 187 0.94 16.57 3.05
CA ALA A 187 -0.22 16.70 2.19
C ALA A 187 -0.59 18.19 2.04
N PHE A 188 -0.76 18.61 0.80
CA PHE A 188 -1.17 19.97 0.45
C PHE A 188 -2.54 19.97 -0.21
N TYR A 189 -3.44 20.80 0.26
CA TYR A 189 -4.73 20.99 -0.39
C TYR A 189 -4.59 21.92 -1.61
N PRO A 190 -5.26 21.62 -2.73
CA PRO A 190 -5.09 22.36 -4.00
C PRO A 190 -5.42 23.86 -3.92
N ASN A 191 -6.28 24.25 -3.01
CA ASN A 191 -6.67 25.66 -2.82
C ASN A 191 -5.63 26.51 -2.08
N VAL A 192 -4.54 25.90 -1.63
CA VAL A 192 -3.48 26.57 -0.84
C VAL A 192 -2.32 26.99 -1.73
N LEU A 193 -2.06 26.23 -2.77
CA LEU A 193 -0.98 26.46 -3.72
C LEU A 193 -1.58 26.82 -5.08
N ASN A 194 -1.01 27.81 -5.75
CA ASN A 194 -1.32 28.01 -7.15
C ASN A 194 -0.63 26.94 -8.03
N ALA A 195 -1.02 26.86 -9.29
CA ALA A 195 -0.51 25.83 -10.21
C ALA A 195 1.04 25.86 -10.36
N GLY A 196 1.64 27.05 -10.33
CA GLY A 196 3.10 27.23 -10.41
C GLY A 196 3.81 26.72 -9.15
N GLU A 197 3.23 27.00 -7.99
CA GLU A 197 3.74 26.52 -6.70
C GLU A 197 3.62 24.99 -6.61
N MET A 198 2.48 24.41 -6.97
CA MET A 198 2.29 22.96 -7.01
C MET A 198 3.30 22.28 -7.94
N LYS A 199 3.49 22.82 -9.15
CA LYS A 199 4.47 22.31 -10.09
C LYS A 199 5.87 22.34 -9.50
N ARG A 200 6.26 23.43 -8.83
CA ARG A 200 7.59 23.58 -8.23
C ARG A 200 7.80 22.60 -7.07
N VAL A 201 6.81 22.46 -6.19
CA VAL A 201 6.88 21.48 -5.08
C VAL A 201 7.04 20.05 -5.65
N ALA A 202 6.21 19.66 -6.63
CA ALA A 202 6.32 18.36 -7.25
C ALA A 202 7.69 18.15 -7.92
N GLN A 203 8.20 19.13 -8.65
CA GLN A 203 9.51 19.05 -9.30
C GLN A 203 10.65 18.87 -8.28
N LEU A 204 10.69 19.69 -7.24
CA LEU A 204 11.71 19.59 -6.19
C LEU A 204 11.62 18.26 -5.45
N SER A 205 10.42 17.79 -5.16
CA SER A 205 10.24 16.49 -4.50
C SER A 205 10.73 15.33 -5.38
N LEU A 206 10.47 15.37 -6.67
CA LEU A 206 10.97 14.36 -7.61
C LEU A 206 12.49 14.43 -7.80
N GLU A 207 13.08 15.65 -7.79
CA GLU A 207 14.55 15.84 -7.83
C GLU A 207 15.24 15.23 -6.60
N GLU A 208 14.54 15.23 -5.45
CA GLU A 208 14.98 14.57 -4.19
C GLU A 208 14.54 13.10 -4.09
N SER A 209 14.07 12.51 -5.18
CA SER A 209 13.60 11.12 -5.24
C SER A 209 12.46 10.81 -4.24
N MET A 210 11.62 11.78 -3.95
CA MET A 210 10.42 11.60 -3.11
C MET A 210 9.24 11.11 -3.93
N ILE A 211 8.41 10.26 -3.34
CA ILE A 211 7.13 9.85 -3.91
C ILE A 211 6.17 11.05 -3.88
N VAL A 212 5.61 11.39 -5.04
CA VAL A 212 4.62 12.46 -5.20
C VAL A 212 3.31 11.89 -5.72
N ILE A 213 2.25 11.97 -4.93
CA ILE A 213 0.91 11.49 -5.28
C ILE A 213 -0.04 12.68 -5.39
N GLY A 214 -0.75 12.77 -6.50
CA GLY A 214 -1.83 13.73 -6.71
C GLY A 214 -3.18 13.05 -6.67
N GLY A 215 -4.11 13.56 -5.86
CA GLY A 215 -5.50 13.15 -5.85
C GLY A 215 -6.38 14.29 -6.38
N PHE A 216 -7.32 13.99 -7.29
CA PHE A 216 -8.30 14.96 -7.76
C PHE A 216 -9.64 14.29 -8.02
N ASN A 217 -10.69 15.02 -7.72
CA ASN A 217 -12.06 14.59 -7.99
C ASN A 217 -12.53 15.27 -9.28
N ILE A 218 -12.75 14.47 -10.32
CA ILE A 218 -13.38 14.94 -11.57
C ILE A 218 -14.88 14.75 -11.38
N GLY A 219 -15.54 15.73 -10.72
CA GLY A 219 -16.93 15.64 -10.32
C GLY A 219 -17.84 15.05 -11.41
N GLY A 220 -18.49 13.93 -11.10
CA GLY A 220 -19.54 13.30 -11.91
C GLY A 220 -19.06 12.38 -13.03
N LEU A 221 -17.81 11.95 -13.05
CA LEU A 221 -17.28 10.96 -14.02
C LEU A 221 -17.00 9.58 -13.36
N TYR A 222 -17.85 9.17 -12.39
CA TYR A 222 -17.92 7.80 -11.87
C TYR A 222 -19.35 7.30 -11.99
#